data_01ccfd0725b14aaf1afc48b77af8801b
#
_entry.id   01ccfd0725b14aaf1afc48b77af8801b
#
_cell.length_a   1.000
_cell.length_b   1.000
_cell.length_c   1.000
_cell.angle_alpha   90.00
_cell.angle_beta   90.00
_cell.angle_gamma   90.00
#
_symmetry.space_group_name_H-M   'P 1'
#
loop_
_entity.id
_entity.type
_entity.pdbx_description
1 polymer ?
#
loop_
_entity_poly.entity_id
_entity_poly.type
_entity_poly.pdbx_seq_one_letter_code
_entity_poly.pdbx_strand_id
1 'polypeptide(L)'
;MGSGVPRPSLTAREMFMAWGRILAGNVPMLSIEITRECPLSCPGCYAYGDQHLGGGVTLSKLNDYRGHALVDGVLGLVRKHKSLHISLVGGEPMIRHRELSRILPALSKMGVFTLLVTSGVIPVPPEWMKIPRLRVAISVDGLPEHHDIRRKPATYERILKNIARCDVNIHWTITRPMLARAGYLEEYVAFWSGRPEANCIWMSGYTPQIGEQSAEMLTPEDRAALARDLPELAARYPKFLFHPGLARAFLHPPKNPRDCLFAKMSANYSADLKSRVEPCVFGGNPDCSQCGCAASTGLHWVRGVKVAGGLRVDHFVGSSVRFGAMMSRLRSRPAKPTRWTPSSPTRGTGDALVQIES
;
A
#
# COMPACT_ATOMS: atom_id res chain seq x y z
N MET A 1 32.31 -12.38 -5.30
CA MET A 1 32.15 -11.47 -4.18
C MET A 1 30.65 -11.28 -4.00
N GLY A 2 30.08 -11.87 -2.96
CA GLY A 2 28.63 -11.89 -2.77
C GLY A 2 28.13 -10.52 -2.33
N SER A 3 27.41 -9.85 -3.21
CA SER A 3 26.59 -8.71 -2.85
C SER A 3 25.40 -9.25 -2.04
N GLY A 4 25.56 -9.31 -0.72
CA GLY A 4 24.46 -9.63 0.17
C GLY A 4 23.36 -8.61 -0.04
N VAL A 5 22.22 -9.05 -0.59
CA VAL A 5 21.00 -8.25 -0.66
C VAL A 5 20.72 -7.68 0.73
N PRO A 6 20.70 -6.37 0.93
CA PRO A 6 20.40 -5.80 2.23
C PRO A 6 18.97 -6.20 2.60
N ARG A 7 18.83 -7.14 3.53
CA ARG A 7 17.52 -7.45 4.11
C ARG A 7 17.00 -6.14 4.73
N PRO A 8 15.81 -5.67 4.42
CA PRO A 8 15.22 -4.52 5.09
C PRO A 8 14.84 -4.95 6.51
N SER A 9 15.84 -5.00 7.39
CA SER A 9 15.60 -5.18 8.81
C SER A 9 15.39 -3.82 9.44
N LEU A 10 14.20 -3.61 9.99
CA LEU A 10 13.97 -2.48 10.88
C LEU A 10 15.00 -2.56 12.01
N THR A 11 15.73 -1.49 12.23
CA THR A 11 16.63 -1.39 13.36
C THR A 11 15.83 -1.39 14.67
N ALA A 12 16.44 -1.82 15.77
CA ALA A 12 15.80 -1.76 17.09
C ALA A 12 15.27 -0.34 17.38
N ARG A 13 16.04 0.69 17.01
CA ARG A 13 15.62 2.10 17.14
C ARG A 13 14.33 2.39 16.37
N GLU A 14 14.21 1.91 15.15
CA GLU A 14 13.02 2.12 14.31
C GLU A 14 11.80 1.36 14.87
N MET A 15 12.00 0.17 15.40
CA MET A 15 10.96 -0.57 16.11
C MET A 15 10.47 0.18 17.37
N PHE A 16 11.38 0.73 18.17
CA PHE A 16 11.02 1.54 19.33
C PHE A 16 10.31 2.84 18.93
N MET A 17 10.75 3.49 17.85
CA MET A 17 10.08 4.69 17.32
C MET A 17 8.67 4.36 16.81
N ALA A 18 8.47 3.24 16.11
CA ALA A 18 7.16 2.78 15.66
C ALA A 18 6.25 2.52 16.87
N TRP A 19 6.77 1.84 17.87
CA TRP A 19 6.03 1.53 19.09
C TRP A 19 5.65 2.79 19.87
N GLY A 20 6.56 3.73 20.07
CA GLY A 20 6.28 5.03 20.67
C GLY A 20 5.18 5.81 19.94
N ARG A 21 5.14 5.75 18.60
CA ARG A 21 4.08 6.37 17.80
C ARG A 21 2.72 5.69 18.00
N ILE A 22 2.69 4.36 18.09
CA ILE A 22 1.47 3.60 18.39
C ILE A 22 0.93 3.98 19.75
N LEU A 23 1.78 4.00 20.78
CA LEU A 23 1.41 4.41 22.13
C LEU A 23 0.90 5.87 22.21
N ALA A 24 1.47 6.73 21.38
CA ALA A 24 1.01 8.11 21.24
C ALA A 24 -0.30 8.26 20.43
N GLY A 25 -0.89 7.16 19.94
CA GLY A 25 -2.10 7.17 19.11
C GLY A 25 -1.88 7.66 17.68
N ASN A 26 -0.64 7.69 17.21
CA ASN A 26 -0.33 7.98 15.82
C ASN A 26 -0.32 6.70 14.99
N VAL A 27 -0.45 6.84 13.66
CA VAL A 27 -0.48 5.74 12.73
C VAL A 27 0.89 5.60 12.06
N PRO A 28 1.65 4.52 12.33
CA PRO A 28 3.00 4.39 11.81
C PRO A 28 3.07 4.14 10.29
N MET A 29 2.00 3.61 9.70
CA MET A 29 1.92 3.30 8.27
C MET A 29 0.87 4.16 7.59
N LEU A 30 1.22 4.75 6.47
CA LEU A 30 0.33 5.59 5.68
C LEU A 30 0.35 5.10 4.22
N SER A 31 -0.80 4.99 3.60
CA SER A 31 -0.92 4.77 2.16
C SER A 31 -1.72 5.90 1.54
N ILE A 32 -1.23 6.46 0.45
CA ILE A 32 -1.89 7.57 -0.24
C ILE A 32 -1.99 7.25 -1.72
N GLU A 33 -3.20 7.26 -2.25
CA GLU A 33 -3.47 7.32 -3.67
C GLU A 33 -3.24 8.75 -4.12
N ILE A 34 -2.13 9.02 -4.82
CA ILE A 34 -1.74 10.39 -5.17
C ILE A 34 -2.39 10.88 -6.47
N THR A 35 -3.07 10.01 -7.19
CA THR A 35 -3.79 10.35 -8.42
C THR A 35 -4.88 9.33 -8.72
N ARG A 36 -5.95 9.80 -9.33
CA ARG A 36 -7.01 8.96 -9.90
C ARG A 36 -6.72 8.53 -11.34
N GLU A 37 -5.70 9.09 -11.97
CA GLU A 37 -5.39 8.84 -13.37
C GLU A 37 -4.52 7.60 -13.53
N CYS A 38 -4.82 6.78 -14.53
CA CYS A 38 -4.02 5.61 -14.90
C CYS A 38 -4.07 5.42 -16.42
N PRO A 39 -2.94 5.16 -17.08
CA PRO A 39 -2.92 4.87 -18.51
C PRO A 39 -3.32 3.41 -18.82
N LEU A 40 -3.61 2.61 -17.77
CA LEU A 40 -3.99 1.21 -17.89
C LEU A 40 -5.49 1.02 -17.62
N SER A 41 -6.04 -0.05 -18.19
CA SER A 41 -7.42 -0.51 -17.98
C SER A 41 -7.41 -1.96 -17.51
N CYS A 42 -6.78 -2.22 -16.36
CA CYS A 42 -6.59 -3.56 -15.82
C CYS A 42 -7.92 -4.16 -15.37
N PRO A 43 -8.34 -5.33 -15.88
CA PRO A 43 -9.50 -6.03 -15.34
C PRO A 43 -9.32 -6.34 -13.85
N GLY A 44 -10.37 -6.16 -13.05
CA GLY A 44 -10.34 -6.46 -11.62
C GLY A 44 -9.41 -5.54 -10.79
N CYS A 45 -9.09 -4.34 -11.30
CA CYS A 45 -8.33 -3.37 -10.52
C CYS A 45 -9.14 -2.90 -9.31
N TYR A 46 -8.66 -3.21 -8.11
CA TYR A 46 -9.36 -2.89 -6.86
C TYR A 46 -9.63 -1.38 -6.69
N ALA A 47 -8.71 -0.52 -7.15
CA ALA A 47 -8.83 0.94 -6.99
C ALA A 47 -9.98 1.55 -7.81
N TYR A 48 -10.36 0.90 -8.91
CA TYR A 48 -11.48 1.34 -9.76
C TYR A 48 -12.75 0.51 -9.58
N GLY A 49 -12.73 -0.46 -8.67
CA GLY A 49 -13.91 -1.24 -8.32
C GLY A 49 -14.97 -0.39 -7.60
N ASP A 50 -16.24 -0.66 -7.83
CA ASP A 50 -17.37 0.09 -7.24
C ASP A 50 -17.40 0.05 -5.70
N GLN A 51 -16.75 -0.93 -5.11
CA GLN A 51 -16.69 -1.11 -3.66
C GLN A 51 -15.50 -0.39 -3.01
N HIS A 52 -14.53 0.13 -3.78
CA HIS A 52 -13.26 0.64 -3.25
C HIS A 52 -13.42 1.69 -2.13
N LEU A 53 -14.30 2.65 -2.31
CA LEU A 53 -14.61 3.68 -1.31
C LEU A 53 -15.95 3.47 -0.62
N GLY A 54 -16.68 2.42 -0.99
CA GLY A 54 -18.06 2.17 -0.55
C GLY A 54 -19.07 3.07 -1.24
N GLY A 55 -20.37 2.72 -1.11
CA GLY A 55 -21.46 3.55 -1.65
C GLY A 55 -21.44 3.81 -3.16
N GLY A 56 -20.76 2.99 -3.96
CA GLY A 56 -20.62 3.17 -5.40
C GLY A 56 -19.67 4.32 -5.81
N VAL A 57 -18.85 4.80 -4.86
CA VAL A 57 -17.82 5.81 -5.14
C VAL A 57 -16.53 5.09 -5.54
N THR A 58 -16.02 5.41 -6.72
CA THR A 58 -14.77 4.87 -7.26
C THR A 58 -13.67 5.92 -7.25
N LEU A 59 -12.42 5.50 -7.37
CA LEU A 59 -11.28 6.41 -7.48
C LEU A 59 -11.46 7.43 -8.62
N SER A 60 -12.06 7.02 -9.74
CA SER A 60 -12.28 7.90 -10.89
C SER A 60 -13.24 9.06 -10.64
N LYS A 61 -14.12 8.94 -9.64
CA LYS A 61 -15.10 9.99 -9.29
C LYS A 61 -14.55 11.05 -8.33
N LEU A 62 -13.36 10.85 -7.77
CA LEU A 62 -12.78 11.79 -6.82
C LEU A 62 -12.10 12.97 -7.52
N ASN A 63 -11.95 14.07 -6.80
CA ASN A 63 -11.06 15.14 -7.18
C ASN A 63 -9.61 14.67 -7.06
N ASP A 64 -8.75 15.25 -7.87
CA ASP A 64 -7.34 14.91 -7.99
C ASP A 64 -6.51 16.19 -7.82
N TYR A 65 -5.46 16.13 -7.03
CA TYR A 65 -4.57 17.27 -6.82
C TYR A 65 -3.36 17.20 -7.75
N ARG A 66 -2.83 18.39 -8.11
CA ARG A 66 -1.63 18.56 -8.93
C ARG A 66 -0.73 19.67 -8.39
N GLY A 67 0.50 19.72 -8.85
CA GLY A 67 1.45 20.77 -8.53
C GLY A 67 1.70 20.92 -7.02
N HIS A 68 1.72 22.16 -6.55
CA HIS A 68 1.98 22.47 -5.13
C HIS A 68 0.93 21.88 -4.20
N ALA A 69 -0.35 21.89 -4.58
CA ALA A 69 -1.43 21.38 -3.75
C ALA A 69 -1.28 19.88 -3.44
N LEU A 70 -0.82 19.07 -4.41
CA LEU A 70 -0.51 17.66 -4.18
C LEU A 70 0.69 17.50 -3.24
N VAL A 71 1.77 18.22 -3.49
CA VAL A 71 2.99 18.14 -2.66
C VAL A 71 2.67 18.50 -1.21
N ASP A 72 2.03 19.64 -0.98
CA ASP A 72 1.72 20.14 0.34
C ASP A 72 0.70 19.25 1.07
N GLY A 73 -0.28 18.71 0.33
CA GLY A 73 -1.27 17.80 0.85
C GLY A 73 -0.66 16.47 1.33
N VAL A 74 0.20 15.84 0.52
CA VAL A 74 0.90 14.61 0.89
C VAL A 74 1.80 14.84 2.11
N LEU A 75 2.64 15.87 2.09
CA LEU A 75 3.51 16.19 3.22
C LEU A 75 2.72 16.58 4.47
N GLY A 76 1.58 17.24 4.30
CA GLY A 76 0.64 17.57 5.38
C GLY A 76 0.08 16.33 6.07
N LEU A 77 -0.36 15.33 5.30
CA LEU A 77 -0.82 14.05 5.85
C LEU A 77 0.28 13.33 6.63
N VAL A 78 1.51 13.30 6.11
CA VAL A 78 2.64 12.67 6.80
C VAL A 78 2.95 13.36 8.13
N ARG A 79 2.93 14.71 8.17
CA ARG A 79 3.10 15.47 9.42
C ARG A 79 1.97 15.22 10.41
N LYS A 80 0.72 15.19 9.92
CA LYS A 80 -0.48 14.92 10.74
C LYS A 80 -0.40 13.55 11.42
N HIS A 81 -0.06 12.51 10.67
CA HIS A 81 -0.02 11.14 11.17
C HIS A 81 1.31 10.77 11.82
N LYS A 82 2.34 11.60 11.66
CA LYS A 82 3.73 11.30 12.11
C LYS A 82 4.18 9.91 11.65
N SER A 83 3.84 9.53 10.41
CA SER A 83 4.09 8.20 9.88
C SER A 83 5.58 7.92 9.73
N LEU A 84 5.97 6.66 9.92
CA LEU A 84 7.34 6.18 9.68
C LEU A 84 7.50 5.63 8.27
N HIS A 85 6.45 5.01 7.78
CA HIS A 85 6.39 4.39 6.47
C HIS A 85 5.22 4.97 5.67
N ILE A 86 5.47 5.28 4.42
CA ILE A 86 4.44 5.71 3.48
C ILE A 86 4.51 4.87 2.20
N SER A 87 3.34 4.43 1.73
CA SER A 87 3.16 3.88 0.39
C SER A 87 2.48 4.94 -0.48
N LEU A 88 3.13 5.31 -1.57
CA LEU A 88 2.56 6.17 -2.60
C LEU A 88 2.04 5.28 -3.72
N VAL A 89 0.74 5.31 -3.92
CA VAL A 89 -0.01 4.47 -4.85
C VAL A 89 -1.04 5.33 -5.59
N GLY A 90 -2.05 4.76 -6.17
CA GLY A 90 -3.17 5.45 -6.78
C GLY A 90 -3.58 4.76 -8.07
N GLY A 91 -3.96 5.51 -9.09
CA GLY A 91 -4.03 5.00 -10.45
C GLY A 91 -2.62 4.59 -10.91
N GLU A 92 -1.91 5.49 -11.61
CA GLU A 92 -0.49 5.33 -11.88
C GLU A 92 0.29 6.53 -11.30
N PRO A 93 1.01 6.36 -10.19
CA PRO A 93 1.70 7.48 -9.53
C PRO A 93 2.71 8.20 -10.42
N MET A 94 3.33 7.50 -11.37
CA MET A 94 4.33 8.10 -12.26
C MET A 94 3.76 9.17 -13.20
N ILE A 95 2.45 9.28 -13.36
CA ILE A 95 1.80 10.43 -14.02
C ILE A 95 2.13 11.72 -13.29
N ARG A 96 2.37 11.66 -11.98
CA ARG A 96 2.74 12.79 -11.10
C ARG A 96 4.27 12.85 -10.88
N HIS A 97 5.07 12.46 -11.88
CA HIS A 97 6.53 12.41 -11.75
C HIS A 97 7.16 13.76 -11.33
N ARG A 98 6.58 14.89 -11.77
CA ARG A 98 7.06 16.25 -11.39
C ARG A 98 6.84 16.53 -9.90
N GLU A 99 5.68 16.17 -9.39
CA GLU A 99 5.35 16.28 -7.97
C GLU A 99 6.15 15.27 -7.14
N LEU A 100 6.27 14.04 -7.61
CA LEU A 100 7.08 13.00 -6.97
C LEU A 100 8.53 13.43 -6.83
N SER A 101 9.13 14.09 -7.83
CA SER A 101 10.50 14.63 -7.75
C SER A 101 10.70 15.63 -6.60
N ARG A 102 9.63 16.20 -6.06
CA ARG A 102 9.63 17.09 -4.89
C ARG A 102 9.23 16.34 -3.61
N ILE A 103 8.24 15.46 -3.68
CA ILE A 103 7.72 14.70 -2.54
C ILE A 103 8.78 13.73 -2.02
N LEU A 104 9.41 12.93 -2.89
CA LEU A 104 10.32 11.85 -2.49
C LEU A 104 11.52 12.34 -1.70
N PRO A 105 12.28 13.38 -2.15
CA PRO A 105 13.37 13.93 -1.36
C PRO A 105 12.91 14.58 -0.05
N ALA A 106 11.73 15.21 -0.03
CA ALA A 106 11.18 15.80 1.18
C ALA A 106 10.84 14.75 2.24
N LEU A 107 10.21 13.63 1.84
CA LEU A 107 9.93 12.49 2.71
C LEU A 107 11.22 11.87 3.26
N SER A 108 12.24 11.72 2.42
CA SER A 108 13.56 11.23 2.83
C SER A 108 14.18 12.13 3.90
N LYS A 109 14.16 13.48 3.70
CA LYS A 109 14.62 14.45 4.70
C LYS A 109 13.82 14.40 6.01
N MET A 110 12.55 14.06 5.96
CA MET A 110 11.71 13.83 7.14
C MET A 110 12.01 12.49 7.84
N GLY A 111 12.91 11.67 7.30
CA GLY A 111 13.25 10.35 7.83
C GLY A 111 12.18 9.28 7.61
N VAL A 112 11.28 9.48 6.64
CA VAL A 112 10.19 8.57 6.32
C VAL A 112 10.65 7.52 5.31
N PHE A 113 10.35 6.26 5.55
CA PHE A 113 10.51 5.20 4.56
C PHE A 113 9.40 5.29 3.54
N THR A 114 9.77 5.42 2.29
CA THR A 114 8.82 5.59 1.18
C THR A 114 8.86 4.38 0.25
N LEU A 115 7.70 3.79 0.00
CA LEU A 115 7.47 2.81 -1.03
C LEU A 115 6.63 3.46 -2.14
N LEU A 116 7.22 3.64 -3.30
CA LEU A 116 6.50 4.04 -4.50
C LEU A 116 6.10 2.78 -5.27
N VAL A 117 4.81 2.55 -5.45
CA VAL A 117 4.29 1.39 -6.18
C VAL A 117 3.77 1.86 -7.54
N THR A 118 4.35 1.37 -8.61
CA THR A 118 4.00 1.74 -9.99
C THR A 118 3.85 0.52 -10.88
N SER A 119 3.12 0.66 -11.96
CA SER A 119 3.05 -0.36 -13.02
C SER A 119 4.35 -0.45 -13.83
N GLY A 120 5.22 0.55 -13.77
CA GLY A 120 6.45 0.61 -14.58
C GLY A 120 6.24 0.95 -16.05
N VAL A 121 5.02 1.30 -16.48
CA VAL A 121 4.73 1.68 -17.88
C VAL A 121 5.23 3.08 -18.23
N ILE A 122 5.55 3.88 -17.22
CA ILE A 122 6.23 5.18 -17.34
C ILE A 122 7.65 5.00 -16.79
N PRO A 123 8.69 5.48 -17.49
CA PRO A 123 10.07 5.33 -17.03
C PRO A 123 10.28 5.88 -15.62
N VAL A 124 10.97 5.11 -14.79
CA VAL A 124 11.40 5.56 -13.46
C VAL A 124 12.74 6.29 -13.62
N PRO A 125 12.90 7.53 -13.09
CA PRO A 125 14.16 8.23 -13.14
C PRO A 125 15.25 7.48 -12.36
N PRO A 126 16.38 7.08 -12.97
CA PRO A 126 17.42 6.30 -12.29
C PRO A 126 18.04 7.05 -11.09
N GLU A 127 18.04 8.36 -11.11
CA GLU A 127 18.54 9.19 -10.00
C GLU A 127 17.73 9.04 -8.71
N TRP A 128 16.46 8.61 -8.81
CA TRP A 128 15.64 8.34 -7.63
C TRP A 128 16.16 7.16 -6.81
N MET A 129 16.88 6.23 -7.42
CA MET A 129 17.49 5.09 -6.72
C MET A 129 18.51 5.53 -5.67
N LYS A 130 19.02 6.76 -5.78
CA LYS A 130 19.95 7.37 -4.81
C LYS A 130 19.25 8.06 -3.64
N ILE A 131 17.92 8.20 -3.67
CA ILE A 131 17.18 8.85 -2.58
C ILE A 131 17.13 7.89 -1.38
N PRO A 132 17.72 8.30 -0.23
CA PRO A 132 17.72 7.45 0.96
C PRO A 132 16.28 7.10 1.40
N ARG A 133 16.06 5.88 1.89
CA ARG A 133 14.76 5.38 2.38
C ARG A 133 13.65 5.28 1.32
N LEU A 134 13.97 5.48 0.04
CA LEU A 134 13.06 5.19 -1.07
C LEU A 134 13.24 3.74 -1.52
N ARG A 135 12.12 3.09 -1.79
CA ARG A 135 12.04 1.86 -2.56
C ARG A 135 10.98 2.04 -3.64
N VAL A 136 11.29 1.62 -4.85
CA VAL A 136 10.35 1.61 -5.97
C VAL A 136 9.95 0.15 -6.21
N ALA A 137 8.67 -0.13 -6.17
CA ALA A 137 8.11 -1.44 -6.47
C ALA A 137 7.40 -1.38 -7.82
N ILE A 138 7.80 -2.28 -8.70
CA ILE A 138 7.15 -2.49 -9.99
C ILE A 138 6.17 -3.64 -9.85
N SER A 139 4.93 -3.40 -10.22
CA SER A 139 3.89 -4.43 -10.21
C SER A 139 3.99 -5.29 -11.48
N VAL A 140 4.45 -6.54 -11.32
CA VAL A 140 4.58 -7.50 -12.42
C VAL A 140 3.82 -8.77 -12.08
N ASP A 141 2.63 -8.92 -12.66
CA ASP A 141 1.70 -10.00 -12.33
C ASP A 141 1.88 -11.20 -13.27
N GLY A 142 3.02 -11.87 -13.16
CA GLY A 142 3.33 -13.07 -13.89
C GLY A 142 4.31 -12.88 -15.05
N LEU A 143 4.54 -13.94 -15.80
CA LEU A 143 5.25 -13.95 -17.09
C LEU A 143 4.40 -13.24 -18.15
N PRO A 144 4.95 -12.90 -19.33
CA PRO A 144 4.26 -12.06 -20.32
C PRO A 144 2.81 -12.47 -20.60
N GLU A 145 2.58 -13.76 -20.77
CA GLU A 145 1.27 -14.33 -21.12
C GLU A 145 0.19 -14.05 -20.06
N HIS A 146 0.54 -14.00 -18.78
CA HIS A 146 -0.40 -13.67 -17.69
C HIS A 146 -0.40 -12.18 -17.36
N HIS A 147 0.79 -11.56 -17.36
CA HIS A 147 0.93 -10.15 -17.07
C HIS A 147 0.13 -9.29 -18.04
N ASP A 148 0.28 -9.52 -19.34
CA ASP A 148 -0.33 -8.69 -20.38
C ASP A 148 -1.85 -8.89 -20.52
N ILE A 149 -2.38 -10.01 -20.01
CA ILE A 149 -3.82 -10.18 -19.83
C ILE A 149 -4.35 -9.35 -18.66
N ARG A 150 -3.62 -9.35 -17.53
CA ARG A 150 -4.03 -8.63 -16.32
C ARG A 150 -3.77 -7.13 -16.39
N ARG A 151 -2.73 -6.70 -17.11
CA ARG A 151 -2.33 -5.29 -17.19
C ARG A 151 -2.46 -4.78 -18.61
N LYS A 152 -3.65 -4.25 -18.90
CA LYS A 152 -4.01 -3.78 -20.25
C LYS A 152 -3.82 -2.27 -20.40
N PRO A 153 -3.35 -1.82 -21.57
CA PRO A 153 -2.82 -2.64 -22.67
C PRO A 153 -1.53 -3.40 -22.27
N ALA A 154 -1.14 -4.41 -23.05
CA ALA A 154 0.08 -5.21 -22.83
C ALA A 154 1.29 -4.33 -22.52
N THR A 155 2.03 -4.64 -21.46
CA THR A 155 3.02 -3.72 -20.90
C THR A 155 4.34 -4.37 -20.53
N TYR A 156 4.46 -5.69 -20.60
CA TYR A 156 5.63 -6.43 -20.10
C TYR A 156 6.95 -5.94 -20.72
N GLU A 157 7.02 -5.90 -22.05
CA GLU A 157 8.21 -5.41 -22.77
C GLU A 157 8.54 -3.94 -22.46
N ARG A 158 7.50 -3.12 -22.32
CA ARG A 158 7.66 -1.71 -21.93
C ARG A 158 8.27 -1.59 -20.55
N ILE A 159 7.82 -2.41 -19.59
CA ILE A 159 8.37 -2.42 -18.23
C ILE A 159 9.85 -2.75 -18.25
N LEU A 160 10.26 -3.82 -18.93
CA LEU A 160 11.67 -4.23 -19.05
C LEU A 160 12.53 -3.08 -19.56
N LYS A 161 12.07 -2.37 -20.59
CA LYS A 161 12.76 -1.20 -21.14
C LYS A 161 12.85 -0.04 -20.15
N ASN A 162 11.76 0.23 -19.44
CA ASN A 162 11.64 1.40 -18.56
C ASN A 162 12.44 1.27 -17.26
N ILE A 163 12.75 0.04 -16.82
CA ILE A 163 13.50 -0.22 -15.59
C ILE A 163 14.96 -0.55 -15.80
N ALA A 164 15.44 -0.63 -17.06
CA ALA A 164 16.77 -1.13 -17.45
C ALA A 164 17.97 -0.45 -16.75
N ARG A 165 17.79 0.71 -16.11
CA ARG A 165 18.83 1.44 -15.37
C ARG A 165 18.49 1.64 -13.90
N CYS A 166 17.50 0.91 -13.40
CA CYS A 166 16.97 1.10 -12.06
C CYS A 166 17.32 -0.09 -11.18
N ASP A 167 17.30 0.13 -9.87
CA ASP A 167 17.35 -0.89 -8.83
C ASP A 167 15.97 -0.92 -8.15
N VAL A 168 15.10 -1.81 -8.61
CA VAL A 168 13.69 -1.85 -8.24
C VAL A 168 13.32 -3.16 -7.53
N ASN A 169 12.28 -3.11 -6.75
CA ASN A 169 11.65 -4.31 -6.19
C ASN A 169 10.55 -4.79 -7.15
N ILE A 170 10.42 -6.08 -7.31
CA ILE A 170 9.34 -6.69 -8.09
C ILE A 170 8.24 -7.14 -7.13
N HIS A 171 7.04 -6.60 -7.32
CA HIS A 171 5.85 -7.04 -6.61
C HIS A 171 4.98 -7.89 -7.53
N TRP A 172 4.71 -9.10 -7.08
CA TRP A 172 3.98 -10.10 -7.82
C TRP A 172 2.67 -10.47 -7.10
N THR A 173 1.55 -10.38 -7.80
CA THR A 173 0.28 -10.93 -7.31
C THR A 173 0.05 -12.29 -7.93
N ILE A 174 0.14 -13.34 -7.14
CA ILE A 174 -0.12 -14.72 -7.57
C ILE A 174 -1.63 -14.93 -7.68
N THR A 175 -2.05 -15.47 -8.82
CA THR A 175 -3.44 -15.82 -9.13
C THR A 175 -3.54 -17.27 -9.54
N ARG A 176 -4.72 -17.86 -9.41
CA ARG A 176 -4.96 -19.28 -9.72
C ARG A 176 -4.56 -19.71 -11.15
N PRO A 177 -4.84 -18.92 -12.22
CA PRO A 177 -4.41 -19.29 -13.58
C PRO A 177 -2.92 -19.57 -13.74
N MET A 178 -2.06 -18.90 -12.96
CA MET A 178 -0.63 -19.11 -12.99
C MET A 178 -0.23 -20.48 -12.46
N LEU A 179 -1.01 -21.05 -11.55
CA LEU A 179 -0.75 -22.35 -10.93
C LEU A 179 -1.15 -23.53 -11.80
N ALA A 180 -1.88 -23.29 -12.89
CA ALA A 180 -2.28 -24.32 -13.84
C ALA A 180 -1.09 -24.89 -14.65
N ARG A 181 0.02 -24.15 -14.74
CA ARG A 181 1.24 -24.57 -15.45
C ARG A 181 2.32 -24.99 -14.43
N ALA A 182 2.71 -26.26 -14.50
CA ALA A 182 3.81 -26.77 -13.68
C ALA A 182 5.11 -25.98 -13.90
N GLY A 183 5.87 -25.71 -12.84
CA GLY A 183 7.13 -24.96 -12.89
C GLY A 183 7.00 -23.45 -13.08
N TYR A 184 5.78 -22.91 -13.23
CA TYR A 184 5.55 -21.48 -13.50
C TYR A 184 6.16 -20.56 -12.45
N LEU A 185 5.98 -20.88 -11.17
CA LEU A 185 6.48 -20.07 -10.07
C LEU A 185 7.99 -19.98 -10.09
N GLU A 186 8.66 -21.10 -10.35
CA GLU A 186 10.12 -21.15 -10.42
C GLU A 186 10.65 -20.37 -11.63
N GLU A 187 10.04 -20.54 -12.80
CA GLU A 187 10.42 -19.82 -14.00
C GLU A 187 10.32 -18.30 -13.80
N TYR A 188 9.24 -17.83 -13.19
CA TYR A 188 9.07 -16.41 -12.85
C TYR A 188 10.16 -15.91 -11.90
N VAL A 189 10.38 -16.63 -10.81
CA VAL A 189 11.37 -16.24 -9.80
C VAL A 189 12.79 -16.33 -10.36
N ALA A 190 13.11 -17.35 -11.15
CA ALA A 190 14.40 -17.51 -11.81
C ALA A 190 14.68 -16.35 -12.77
N PHE A 191 13.69 -16.02 -13.63
CA PHE A 191 13.79 -14.91 -14.58
C PHE A 191 14.14 -13.60 -13.86
N TRP A 192 13.33 -13.22 -12.86
CA TRP A 192 13.54 -11.95 -12.15
C TRP A 192 14.77 -11.98 -11.25
N SER A 193 15.15 -13.13 -10.69
CA SER A 193 16.39 -13.27 -9.91
C SER A 193 17.64 -13.10 -10.76
N GLY A 194 17.59 -13.49 -12.04
CA GLY A 194 18.68 -13.30 -12.99
C GLY A 194 18.84 -11.87 -13.49
N ARG A 195 17.83 -11.01 -13.28
CA ARG A 195 17.86 -9.62 -13.76
C ARG A 195 18.62 -8.70 -12.80
N PRO A 196 19.59 -7.91 -13.31
CA PRO A 196 20.34 -6.96 -12.47
C PRO A 196 19.45 -5.84 -11.91
N GLU A 197 18.39 -5.46 -12.61
CA GLU A 197 17.46 -4.41 -12.21
C GLU A 197 16.59 -4.80 -11.02
N ALA A 198 16.34 -6.09 -10.83
CA ALA A 198 15.53 -6.59 -9.73
C ALA A 198 16.39 -6.74 -8.47
N ASN A 199 16.13 -5.89 -7.47
CA ASN A 199 16.77 -5.97 -6.15
C ASN A 199 16.18 -7.11 -5.33
N CYS A 200 14.86 -7.16 -5.23
CA CYS A 200 14.15 -8.27 -4.61
C CYS A 200 12.80 -8.52 -5.27
N ILE A 201 12.26 -9.70 -5.03
CA ILE A 201 10.94 -10.14 -5.46
C ILE A 201 10.13 -10.43 -4.20
N TRP A 202 8.93 -9.92 -4.12
CA TRP A 202 7.97 -10.23 -3.06
C TRP A 202 6.61 -10.51 -3.66
N MET A 203 5.82 -11.31 -2.99
CA MET A 203 4.54 -11.75 -3.50
C MET A 203 3.38 -11.33 -2.60
N SER A 204 2.24 -11.13 -3.21
CA SER A 204 0.92 -11.17 -2.61
C SER A 204 0.11 -12.29 -3.28
N GLY A 205 -0.81 -12.92 -2.57
CA GLY A 205 -1.87 -13.70 -3.19
C GLY A 205 -3.04 -12.81 -3.57
N TYR A 206 -3.83 -13.22 -4.54
CA TYR A 206 -5.07 -12.53 -4.85
C TYR A 206 -5.97 -12.42 -3.60
N THR A 207 -6.54 -11.25 -3.38
CA THR A 207 -7.46 -10.99 -2.27
C THR A 207 -8.81 -10.54 -2.84
N PRO A 208 -9.86 -11.38 -2.80
CA PRO A 208 -11.17 -11.02 -3.33
C PRO A 208 -11.96 -10.09 -2.41
N GLN A 209 -13.00 -9.46 -2.95
CA GLN A 209 -14.08 -8.89 -2.16
C GLN A 209 -15.06 -9.98 -1.73
N ILE A 210 -15.79 -9.78 -0.63
CA ILE A 210 -16.83 -10.75 -0.19
C ILE A 210 -17.89 -10.87 -1.29
N GLY A 211 -18.17 -12.11 -1.70
CA GLY A 211 -19.14 -12.43 -2.74
C GLY A 211 -18.60 -12.30 -4.18
N GLU A 212 -17.35 -11.92 -4.34
CA GLU A 212 -16.72 -11.89 -5.66
C GLU A 212 -16.58 -13.29 -6.24
N GLN A 213 -16.82 -13.40 -7.55
CA GLN A 213 -16.62 -14.61 -8.34
C GLN A 213 -15.54 -14.31 -9.39
N SER A 214 -14.31 -14.70 -9.09
CA SER A 214 -13.17 -14.47 -9.97
C SER A 214 -12.38 -15.75 -10.19
N ALA A 215 -12.00 -16.02 -11.44
CA ALA A 215 -11.10 -17.11 -11.78
C ALA A 215 -9.70 -16.95 -11.19
N GLU A 216 -9.35 -15.75 -10.70
CA GLU A 216 -8.06 -15.45 -10.09
C GLU A 216 -7.96 -15.89 -8.62
N MET A 217 -9.10 -16.21 -7.98
CA MET A 217 -9.15 -16.61 -6.58
C MET A 217 -8.40 -17.91 -6.34
N LEU A 218 -7.56 -17.91 -5.32
CA LEU A 218 -6.82 -19.08 -4.87
C LEU A 218 -7.73 -20.00 -4.04
N THR A 219 -7.80 -21.28 -4.39
CA THR A 219 -8.49 -22.28 -3.55
C THR A 219 -7.66 -22.57 -2.27
N PRO A 220 -8.27 -23.22 -1.26
CA PRO A 220 -7.52 -23.70 -0.10
C PRO A 220 -6.34 -24.61 -0.49
N GLU A 221 -6.51 -25.47 -1.50
CA GLU A 221 -5.49 -26.37 -2.02
C GLU A 221 -4.36 -25.59 -2.68
N ASP A 222 -4.68 -24.57 -3.50
CA ASP A 222 -3.70 -23.66 -4.10
C ASP A 222 -2.88 -22.96 -3.01
N ARG A 223 -3.52 -22.46 -1.97
CA ARG A 223 -2.83 -21.80 -0.84
C ARG A 223 -1.95 -22.78 -0.07
N ALA A 224 -2.39 -24.02 0.13
CA ALA A 224 -1.60 -25.06 0.77
C ALA A 224 -0.35 -25.42 -0.07
N ALA A 225 -0.49 -25.54 -1.38
CA ALA A 225 0.62 -25.77 -2.29
C ALA A 225 1.63 -24.62 -2.25
N LEU A 226 1.16 -23.38 -2.37
CA LEU A 226 2.02 -22.18 -2.26
C LEU A 226 2.77 -22.11 -0.92
N ALA A 227 2.11 -22.41 0.19
CA ALA A 227 2.74 -22.39 1.51
C ALA A 227 3.83 -23.46 1.68
N ARG A 228 3.75 -24.58 0.96
CA ARG A 228 4.76 -25.63 0.92
C ARG A 228 5.92 -25.23 -0.01
N ASP A 229 5.62 -24.76 -1.21
CA ASP A 229 6.59 -24.64 -2.30
C ASP A 229 7.38 -23.32 -2.24
N LEU A 230 6.76 -22.21 -1.80
CA LEU A 230 7.43 -20.89 -1.78
C LEU A 230 8.62 -20.79 -0.83
N PRO A 231 8.65 -21.42 0.36
CA PRO A 231 9.84 -21.43 1.20
C PRO A 231 11.04 -22.11 0.55
N GLU A 232 10.82 -23.22 -0.18
CA GLU A 232 11.86 -23.94 -0.91
C GLU A 232 12.39 -23.10 -2.08
N LEU A 233 11.49 -22.42 -2.78
CA LEU A 233 11.84 -21.50 -3.85
C LEU A 233 12.70 -20.33 -3.31
N ALA A 234 12.32 -19.75 -2.17
CA ALA A 234 13.08 -18.68 -1.53
C ALA A 234 14.47 -19.14 -1.03
N ALA A 235 14.62 -20.40 -0.65
CA ALA A 235 15.92 -20.96 -0.30
C ALA A 235 16.87 -21.07 -1.50
N ARG A 236 16.33 -21.34 -2.70
CA ARG A 236 17.10 -21.43 -3.96
C ARG A 236 17.38 -20.06 -4.59
N TYR A 237 16.50 -19.09 -4.42
CA TYR A 237 16.57 -17.78 -5.04
C TYR A 237 16.59 -16.66 -3.98
N PRO A 238 17.77 -16.20 -3.54
CA PRO A 238 17.90 -15.24 -2.43
C PRO A 238 17.20 -13.89 -2.65
N LYS A 239 16.97 -13.50 -3.91
CA LYS A 239 16.18 -12.28 -4.23
C LYS A 239 14.70 -12.45 -3.96
N PHE A 240 14.18 -13.68 -3.88
CA PHE A 240 12.79 -13.92 -3.55
C PHE A 240 12.59 -13.91 -2.04
N LEU A 241 11.86 -12.92 -1.55
CA LEU A 241 11.66 -12.67 -0.12
C LEU A 241 10.42 -13.40 0.39
N PHE A 242 10.59 -14.67 0.77
CA PHE A 242 9.53 -15.43 1.42
C PHE A 242 10.08 -16.26 2.59
N HIS A 243 9.92 -15.73 3.79
CA HIS A 243 10.36 -16.43 5.01
C HIS A 243 9.40 -17.60 5.34
N PRO A 244 9.88 -18.78 5.80
CA PRO A 244 8.99 -19.90 6.15
C PRO A 244 7.87 -19.55 7.14
N GLY A 245 8.10 -18.60 8.04
CA GLY A 245 7.07 -18.09 8.95
C GLY A 245 5.90 -17.40 8.26
N LEU A 246 6.11 -16.87 7.04
CA LEU A 246 5.04 -16.28 6.23
C LEU A 246 4.07 -17.35 5.71
N ALA A 247 4.53 -18.58 5.45
CA ALA A 247 3.69 -19.66 4.97
C ALA A 247 2.50 -19.91 5.90
N ARG A 248 2.77 -20.01 7.21
CA ARG A 248 1.70 -20.19 8.22
C ARG A 248 0.73 -18.99 8.23
N ALA A 249 1.27 -17.77 8.20
CA ALA A 249 0.44 -16.57 8.21
C ALA A 249 -0.39 -16.44 6.94
N PHE A 250 0.12 -16.91 5.81
CA PHE A 250 -0.58 -16.96 4.53
C PHE A 250 -1.72 -18.00 4.52
N LEU A 251 -1.51 -19.15 5.18
CA LEU A 251 -2.55 -20.17 5.34
C LEU A 251 -3.65 -19.76 6.32
N HIS A 252 -3.30 -18.96 7.32
CA HIS A 252 -4.21 -18.55 8.39
C HIS A 252 -4.27 -17.01 8.51
N PRO A 253 -4.78 -16.31 7.49
CA PRO A 253 -4.88 -14.86 7.53
C PRO A 253 -5.89 -14.40 8.60
N PRO A 254 -5.89 -13.11 8.96
CA PRO A 254 -6.88 -12.55 9.87
C PRO A 254 -8.30 -12.74 9.31
N LYS A 255 -9.24 -13.20 10.13
CA LYS A 255 -10.62 -13.47 9.69
C LYS A 255 -11.43 -12.23 9.36
N ASN A 256 -11.03 -11.08 9.89
CA ASN A 256 -11.70 -9.80 9.71
C ASN A 256 -10.72 -8.63 9.94
N PRO A 257 -11.07 -7.40 9.55
CA PRO A 257 -10.18 -6.25 9.71
C PRO A 257 -9.82 -5.93 11.17
N ARG A 258 -10.69 -6.29 12.12
CA ARG A 258 -10.44 -6.05 13.56
C ARG A 258 -9.31 -6.95 14.10
N ASP A 259 -9.04 -8.08 13.45
CA ASP A 259 -7.96 -8.99 13.79
C ASP A 259 -6.67 -8.68 13.02
N CYS A 260 -6.78 -7.88 11.95
CA CYS A 260 -5.65 -7.53 11.09
C CYS A 260 -4.81 -6.41 11.72
N LEU A 261 -3.53 -6.73 12.00
CA LEU A 261 -2.60 -5.73 12.54
C LEU A 261 -2.30 -4.63 11.52
N PHE A 262 -2.20 -4.98 10.24
CA PHE A 262 -2.00 -3.99 9.17
C PHE A 262 -3.14 -2.97 9.12
N ALA A 263 -4.41 -3.41 9.13
CA ALA A 263 -5.56 -2.52 9.15
C ALA A 263 -5.58 -1.60 10.38
N LYS A 264 -5.13 -2.09 11.54
CA LYS A 264 -5.06 -1.29 12.77
C LYS A 264 -3.93 -0.26 12.78
N MET A 265 -2.85 -0.53 12.07
CA MET A 265 -1.62 0.27 12.08
C MET A 265 -1.46 1.15 10.84
N SER A 266 -2.40 1.08 9.90
CA SER A 266 -2.36 1.86 8.67
C SER A 266 -3.49 2.88 8.58
N ALA A 267 -3.20 3.99 7.91
CA ALA A 267 -4.19 4.95 7.47
C ALA A 267 -4.09 5.07 5.95
N ASN A 268 -5.20 4.90 5.25
CA ASN A 268 -5.20 4.90 3.79
C ASN A 268 -6.07 6.06 3.31
N TYR A 269 -5.55 6.86 2.40
CA TYR A 269 -6.22 8.03 1.84
C TYR A 269 -6.32 7.91 0.33
N SER A 270 -7.45 8.34 -0.21
CA SER A 270 -7.67 8.37 -1.64
C SER A 270 -7.16 9.66 -2.30
N ALA A 271 -7.34 9.81 -3.61
CA ALA A 271 -6.71 10.84 -4.44
C ALA A 271 -7.12 12.28 -4.07
N ASP A 272 -8.24 12.45 -3.37
CA ASP A 272 -8.67 13.74 -2.82
C ASP A 272 -7.96 14.11 -1.50
N LEU A 273 -7.06 13.27 -1.01
CA LEU A 273 -6.30 13.43 0.24
C LEU A 273 -7.18 13.61 1.50
N LYS A 274 -8.45 13.28 1.41
CA LYS A 274 -9.47 13.43 2.45
C LYS A 274 -10.22 12.14 2.70
N SER A 275 -10.71 11.51 1.64
CA SER A 275 -11.47 10.27 1.71
C SER A 275 -10.59 9.13 2.21
N ARG A 276 -11.12 8.36 3.16
CA ARG A 276 -10.43 7.19 3.70
C ARG A 276 -10.75 5.97 2.87
N VAL A 277 -9.72 5.22 2.55
CA VAL A 277 -9.86 3.88 1.99
C VAL A 277 -9.90 2.90 3.16
N GLU A 278 -11.04 2.30 3.42
CA GLU A 278 -11.26 1.42 4.56
C GLU A 278 -11.88 0.09 4.11
N PRO A 279 -11.62 -1.00 4.84
CA PRO A 279 -10.93 -1.10 6.12
C PRO A 279 -9.40 -1.16 6.01
N CYS A 280 -8.86 -1.31 4.80
CA CYS A 280 -7.43 -1.37 4.49
C CYS A 280 -7.19 -0.84 3.07
N VAL A 281 -5.99 -1.01 2.51
CA VAL A 281 -5.61 -0.52 1.17
C VAL A 281 -6.49 -1.03 0.02
N PHE A 282 -7.16 -2.16 0.18
CA PHE A 282 -8.09 -2.67 -0.83
C PHE A 282 -9.42 -1.92 -0.88
N GLY A 283 -9.80 -1.27 0.22
CA GLY A 283 -11.12 -0.65 0.34
C GLY A 283 -12.27 -1.66 0.34
N GLY A 284 -13.48 -1.16 0.36
CA GLY A 284 -14.70 -1.96 0.25
C GLY A 284 -14.89 -3.01 1.32
N ASN A 285 -15.17 -4.22 0.91
CA ASN A 285 -15.44 -5.34 1.81
C ASN A 285 -14.55 -6.55 1.47
N PRO A 286 -13.22 -6.46 1.69
CA PRO A 286 -12.28 -7.51 1.33
C PRO A 286 -12.55 -8.79 2.15
N ASP A 287 -12.49 -9.94 1.48
CA ASP A 287 -12.56 -11.23 2.16
C ASP A 287 -11.24 -11.49 2.90
N CYS A 288 -11.19 -11.07 4.16
CA CYS A 288 -10.02 -11.24 5.00
C CYS A 288 -9.63 -12.70 5.21
N SER A 289 -10.58 -13.63 5.13
CA SER A 289 -10.31 -15.07 5.28
C SER A 289 -9.50 -15.64 4.10
N GLN A 290 -9.54 -14.94 2.97
CA GLN A 290 -8.76 -15.24 1.76
C GLN A 290 -7.66 -14.20 1.50
N CYS A 291 -7.33 -13.37 2.47
CA CYS A 291 -6.34 -12.32 2.32
C CYS A 291 -4.97 -12.88 1.90
N GLY A 292 -4.44 -12.35 0.79
CA GLY A 292 -3.11 -12.64 0.29
C GLY A 292 -2.14 -11.46 0.40
N CYS A 293 -2.55 -10.34 1.02
CA CYS A 293 -1.75 -9.11 1.12
C CYS A 293 -0.42 -9.36 1.84
N ALA A 294 0.69 -9.05 1.17
CA ALA A 294 2.05 -9.22 1.73
C ALA A 294 2.24 -8.45 3.06
N ALA A 295 1.72 -7.23 3.16
CA ALA A 295 1.85 -6.43 4.37
C ALA A 295 1.04 -7.03 5.53
N SER A 296 -0.19 -7.49 5.26
CA SER A 296 -1.03 -8.17 6.25
C SER A 296 -0.39 -9.47 6.72
N THR A 297 0.06 -10.31 5.79
CA THR A 297 0.72 -11.60 6.06
C THR A 297 2.00 -11.40 6.86
N GLY A 298 2.83 -10.43 6.48
CA GLY A 298 4.07 -10.11 7.18
C GLY A 298 3.84 -9.67 8.63
N LEU A 299 2.91 -8.76 8.86
CA LEU A 299 2.57 -8.30 10.21
C LEU A 299 1.87 -9.39 11.03
N HIS A 300 1.07 -10.24 10.40
CA HIS A 300 0.44 -11.37 11.07
C HIS A 300 1.47 -12.42 11.53
N TRP A 301 2.51 -12.68 10.72
CA TRP A 301 3.63 -13.50 11.13
C TRP A 301 4.39 -12.90 12.31
N VAL A 302 4.77 -11.61 12.22
CA VAL A 302 5.50 -10.90 13.29
C VAL A 302 4.70 -10.91 14.59
N ARG A 303 3.37 -10.81 14.54
CA ARG A 303 2.47 -10.91 15.69
C ARG A 303 2.69 -12.19 16.49
N GLY A 304 2.95 -13.32 15.82
CA GLY A 304 3.15 -14.63 16.43
C GLY A 304 4.54 -14.86 17.03
N VAL A 305 5.52 -13.95 16.77
CA VAL A 305 6.89 -14.09 17.23
C VAL A 305 6.94 -14.00 18.76
N LYS A 306 7.59 -15.00 19.40
CA LYS A 306 7.83 -14.99 20.83
C LYS A 306 8.98 -14.03 21.15
N VAL A 307 8.77 -13.20 22.17
CA VAL A 307 9.79 -12.35 22.78
C VAL A 307 10.16 -12.93 24.17
N ALA A 308 11.07 -12.31 24.88
CA ALA A 308 11.53 -12.79 26.18
C ALA A 308 10.37 -13.11 27.15
N GLY A 309 10.49 -14.18 27.94
CA GLY A 309 9.49 -14.58 28.93
C GLY A 309 8.24 -15.26 28.35
N GLY A 310 8.26 -15.76 27.11
CA GLY A 310 7.12 -16.46 26.49
C GLY A 310 6.00 -15.56 25.98
N LEU A 311 6.13 -14.25 26.16
CA LEU A 311 5.22 -13.27 25.61
C LEU A 311 5.36 -13.20 24.09
N ARG A 312 4.25 -12.91 23.39
CA ARG A 312 4.24 -12.68 21.93
C ARG A 312 4.19 -11.19 21.64
N VAL A 313 4.70 -10.80 20.46
CA VAL A 313 4.60 -9.41 19.97
C VAL A 313 3.16 -8.90 20.02
N ASP A 314 2.18 -9.78 19.77
CA ASP A 314 0.75 -9.46 19.85
C ASP A 314 0.29 -8.88 21.17
N HIS A 315 0.78 -9.42 22.29
CA HIS A 315 0.40 -8.94 23.60
C HIS A 315 0.81 -7.46 23.83
N PHE A 316 1.97 -7.08 23.30
CA PHE A 316 2.47 -5.71 23.39
C PHE A 316 1.78 -4.78 22.39
N VAL A 317 1.72 -5.19 21.12
CA VAL A 317 1.18 -4.33 20.06
C VAL A 317 -0.33 -4.14 20.22
N GLY A 318 -1.08 -5.21 20.53
CA GLY A 318 -2.52 -5.12 20.72
C GLY A 318 -2.92 -4.21 21.88
N SER A 319 -2.20 -4.30 23.00
CA SER A 319 -2.40 -3.42 24.17
C SER A 319 -2.00 -1.98 23.84
N SER A 320 -0.87 -1.80 23.14
CA SER A 320 -0.38 -0.47 22.73
C SER A 320 -1.32 0.23 21.76
N VAL A 321 -1.90 -0.48 20.79
CA VAL A 321 -2.90 0.08 19.85
C VAL A 321 -4.15 0.54 20.63
N ARG A 322 -4.65 -0.27 21.56
CA ARG A 322 -5.80 0.11 22.40
C ARG A 322 -5.50 1.33 23.26
N PHE A 323 -4.33 1.35 23.92
CA PHE A 323 -3.88 2.50 24.70
C PHE A 323 -3.71 3.75 23.83
N GLY A 324 -3.07 3.65 22.69
CA GLY A 324 -2.90 4.74 21.73
C GLY A 324 -4.23 5.29 21.24
N ALA A 325 -5.22 4.43 20.95
CA ALA A 325 -6.56 4.85 20.57
C ALA A 325 -7.26 5.64 21.70
N MET A 326 -7.09 5.20 22.95
CA MET A 326 -7.59 5.94 24.12
C MET A 326 -6.91 7.31 24.24
N MET A 327 -5.58 7.37 24.11
CA MET A 327 -4.81 8.63 24.16
C MET A 327 -5.20 9.58 23.02
N SER A 328 -5.44 9.06 21.81
CA SER A 328 -5.91 9.86 20.70
C SER A 328 -7.28 10.48 20.97
N ARG A 329 -8.24 9.70 21.53
CA ARG A 329 -9.57 10.21 21.91
C ARG A 329 -9.50 11.28 22.99
N LEU A 330 -8.59 11.15 23.96
CA LEU A 330 -8.38 12.17 25.02
C LEU A 330 -7.84 13.48 24.46
N ARG A 331 -6.99 13.43 23.44
CA ARG A 331 -6.46 14.61 22.74
C ARG A 331 -7.47 15.26 21.79
N SER A 332 -8.38 14.45 21.22
CA SER A 332 -9.42 14.90 20.29
C SER A 332 -10.67 15.42 20.98
N ARG A 333 -10.61 15.77 22.28
CA ARG A 333 -11.75 16.45 22.95
C ARG A 333 -12.07 17.68 22.09
N PRO A 334 -13.32 17.82 21.59
CA PRO A 334 -13.72 19.01 20.87
C PRO A 334 -13.47 20.21 21.79
N ALA A 335 -12.82 21.24 21.25
CA ALA A 335 -12.85 22.55 21.87
C ALA A 335 -14.31 22.85 22.18
N LYS A 336 -14.60 23.28 23.44
CA LYS A 336 -15.97 23.69 23.85
C LYS A 336 -16.55 24.50 22.71
N PRO A 337 -17.79 24.22 22.26
CA PRO A 337 -18.39 25.03 21.23
C PRO A 337 -18.37 26.46 21.73
N THR A 338 -17.66 27.33 21.05
CA THR A 338 -17.78 28.77 21.24
C THR A 338 -19.25 29.07 21.02
N ARG A 339 -19.94 29.53 22.06
CA ARG A 339 -21.33 30.01 21.97
C ARG A 339 -21.34 31.03 20.83
N TRP A 340 -21.92 30.63 19.72
CA TRP A 340 -22.25 31.55 18.67
C TRP A 340 -23.32 32.52 19.22
N THR A 341 -22.95 33.76 19.45
CA THR A 341 -23.90 34.84 19.72
C THR A 341 -24.31 35.41 18.38
N PRO A 342 -25.62 35.42 18.05
CA PRO A 342 -26.08 36.07 16.83
C PRO A 342 -25.74 37.55 16.90
N SER A 343 -24.93 38.04 15.97
CA SER A 343 -24.83 39.50 15.76
C SER A 343 -26.18 40.03 15.27
N SER A 344 -26.68 41.04 15.92
CA SER A 344 -27.93 41.75 15.57
C SER A 344 -27.90 42.17 14.09
N PRO A 345 -29.03 42.08 13.35
CA PRO A 345 -29.07 42.50 11.98
C PRO A 345 -28.92 44.01 11.88
N THR A 346 -27.85 44.48 11.28
CA THR A 346 -27.73 45.83 10.78
C THR A 346 -28.75 46.03 9.66
N ARG A 347 -29.74 46.93 9.91
CA ARG A 347 -30.64 47.45 8.86
C ARG A 347 -29.77 48.17 7.84
N GLY A 348 -29.67 47.60 6.63
CA GLY A 348 -29.13 48.25 5.44
C GLY A 348 -30.28 48.61 4.52
N THR A 349 -30.38 49.89 4.28
CA THR A 349 -31.28 50.56 3.35
C THR A 349 -31.06 50.15 1.91
N GLY A 350 -32.11 50.05 1.21
CA GLY A 350 -32.56 49.98 -0.15
C GLY A 350 -31.62 50.07 -1.38
N ASP A 351 -32.20 49.52 -2.43
CA ASP A 351 -32.08 49.81 -3.83
C ASP A 351 -30.84 49.34 -4.60
N ALA A 352 -31.07 48.39 -5.49
CA ALA A 352 -31.13 48.60 -6.95
C ALA A 352 -31.23 47.27 -7.69
N LEU A 353 -32.35 47.12 -8.38
CA LEU A 353 -32.58 46.21 -9.50
C LEU A 353 -31.63 46.57 -10.63
N VAL A 354 -30.90 45.59 -11.18
CA VAL A 354 -30.41 45.64 -12.55
C VAL A 354 -30.78 44.32 -13.23
N GLN A 355 -31.76 44.44 -14.12
CA GLN A 355 -32.04 43.48 -15.17
C GLN A 355 -30.87 43.50 -16.16
N ILE A 356 -30.46 42.35 -16.62
CA ILE A 356 -29.79 42.20 -17.93
C ILE A 356 -30.46 41.02 -18.65
N GLU A 357 -31.16 41.39 -19.70
CA GLU A 357 -31.65 40.52 -20.76
C GLU A 357 -30.49 40.11 -21.68
N SER A 358 -30.79 39.01 -22.43
CA SER A 358 -30.21 38.39 -23.62
C SER A 358 -28.97 37.58 -23.46
#